data_e26e33322cf0bd37daa3112c4d8745f5
#
_entry.id   e26e33322cf0bd37daa3112c4d8745f5
#
_cell.length_a   1.000
_cell.length_b   1.000
_cell.length_c   1.000
_cell.angle_alpha   90.00
_cell.angle_beta   90.00
_cell.angle_gamma   90.00
#
_symmetry.space_group_name_H-M   'P 1'
#
loop_
_entity.id
_entity.type
_entity.pdbx_description
1 polymer ?
#
loop_
_entity_poly.entity_id
_entity_poly.type
_entity_poly.pdbx_seq_one_letter_code
_entity_poly.pdbx_strand_id
1 'polypeptide(L)'
;MRLRSTIALALACATLAIAPAALADKASAIDEMEAYLKFVDYGGGVIFSEQIPKDDWKKFLVIDARDAAQFAKSHIPGAVNIDWRQVLAKRASIPKDKPVLIYCNSGSLSAQAGFAMRVVGWDNLRILQGGFDEWRAKGGFNASTKATTSTTY
;
A
#
# COMPACT_ATOMS: atom_id res chain seq x y z
N MET A 1 -11.37 78.74 -16.76
CA MET A 1 -10.63 78.03 -15.72
C MET A 1 -11.00 76.57 -15.84
N ARG A 2 -10.14 75.73 -16.47
CA ARG A 2 -10.44 74.29 -16.73
C ARG A 2 -9.61 73.44 -15.75
N LEU A 3 -10.30 72.72 -14.89
CA LEU A 3 -9.73 71.83 -13.93
C LEU A 3 -9.45 70.46 -14.64
N ARG A 4 -8.18 70.04 -14.71
CA ARG A 4 -7.79 68.75 -15.22
C ARG A 4 -7.70 67.76 -14.07
N SER A 5 -8.63 66.82 -14.02
CA SER A 5 -8.54 65.64 -13.12
C SER A 5 -7.63 64.62 -13.70
N THR A 6 -6.51 64.35 -13.04
CA THR A 6 -5.62 63.22 -13.30
C THR A 6 -6.09 62.01 -12.50
N ILE A 7 -6.60 60.99 -13.17
CA ILE A 7 -6.91 59.68 -12.56
C ILE A 7 -5.63 58.87 -12.55
N ALA A 8 -5.05 58.63 -11.38
CA ALA A 8 -3.94 57.71 -11.20
C ALA A 8 -4.50 56.28 -11.10
N LEU A 9 -4.17 55.46 -12.12
CA LEU A 9 -4.52 54.05 -12.15
C LEU A 9 -3.47 53.28 -11.34
N ALA A 10 -3.79 52.86 -10.12
CA ALA A 10 -2.97 51.99 -9.30
C ALA A 10 -3.09 50.56 -9.79
N LEU A 11 -2.03 50.03 -10.45
CA LEU A 11 -1.93 48.64 -10.86
C LEU A 11 -1.49 47.82 -9.65
N ALA A 12 -2.41 47.13 -8.97
CA ALA A 12 -2.12 46.20 -7.90
C ALA A 12 -1.58 44.89 -8.53
N CYS A 13 -0.25 44.66 -8.47
CA CYS A 13 0.35 43.35 -8.74
C CYS A 13 -0.02 42.37 -7.64
N ALA A 14 -1.01 41.55 -7.87
CA ALA A 14 -1.27 40.36 -7.05
C ALA A 14 -0.22 39.28 -7.41
N THR A 15 0.88 39.20 -6.66
CA THR A 15 1.81 38.09 -6.74
C THR A 15 1.17 36.88 -6.08
N LEU A 16 0.72 35.92 -6.88
CA LEU A 16 0.25 34.62 -6.40
C LEU A 16 1.44 33.86 -5.79
N ALA A 17 1.54 33.85 -4.47
CA ALA A 17 2.48 33.01 -3.73
C ALA A 17 1.94 31.57 -3.66
N ILE A 18 2.16 30.76 -4.73
CA ILE A 18 1.73 29.36 -4.80
C ILE A 18 2.81 28.41 -4.20
N ALA A 19 3.99 28.91 -3.86
CA ALA A 19 5.11 28.09 -3.43
C ALA A 19 5.05 27.45 -2.02
N PRO A 20 4.41 27.99 -0.98
CA PRO A 20 4.54 27.42 0.37
C PRO A 20 3.72 26.13 0.61
N ALA A 21 2.58 25.95 -0.04
CA ALA A 21 1.70 24.80 0.21
C ALA A 21 2.31 23.46 -0.26
N ALA A 22 2.89 23.41 -1.45
CA ALA A 22 3.48 22.19 -1.99
C ALA A 22 4.75 21.73 -1.24
N LEU A 23 5.47 22.65 -0.62
CA LEU A 23 6.63 22.34 0.22
C LEU A 23 6.18 21.83 1.60
N ALA A 24 5.14 22.40 2.17
CA ALA A 24 4.54 21.94 3.43
C ALA A 24 3.96 20.52 3.31
N ASP A 25 3.29 20.20 2.20
CA ASP A 25 2.75 18.85 1.93
C ASP A 25 3.87 17.80 1.83
N LYS A 26 5.00 18.14 1.20
CA LYS A 26 6.15 17.24 1.11
C LYS A 26 6.83 17.03 2.46
N ALA A 27 6.97 18.06 3.28
CA ALA A 27 7.53 17.94 4.61
C ALA A 27 6.67 17.02 5.49
N SER A 28 5.35 17.19 5.47
CA SER A 28 4.41 16.31 6.18
C SER A 28 4.50 14.85 5.72
N ALA A 29 4.65 14.60 4.42
CA ALA A 29 4.82 13.23 3.91
C ALA A 29 6.14 12.59 4.36
N ILE A 30 7.22 13.37 4.48
CA ILE A 30 8.50 12.90 5.01
C ILE A 30 8.34 12.53 6.48
N ASP A 31 7.73 13.40 7.28
CA ASP A 31 7.53 13.17 8.72
C ASP A 31 6.73 11.88 8.98
N GLU A 32 5.67 11.62 8.20
CA GLU A 32 4.88 10.39 8.30
C GLU A 32 5.69 9.13 7.91
N MET A 33 6.50 9.22 6.87
CA MET A 33 7.38 8.11 6.47
C MET A 33 8.46 7.85 7.52
N GLU A 34 9.09 8.90 8.07
CA GLU A 34 10.08 8.78 9.16
C GLU A 34 9.45 8.18 10.41
N ALA A 35 8.26 8.63 10.81
CA ALA A 35 7.53 8.08 11.94
C ALA A 35 7.24 6.59 11.74
N TYR A 36 6.76 6.20 10.56
CA TYR A 36 6.54 4.80 10.23
C TYR A 36 7.83 3.98 10.36
N LEU A 37 8.94 4.42 9.74
CA LEU A 37 10.22 3.69 9.76
C LEU A 37 10.81 3.58 11.17
N LYS A 38 10.57 4.57 12.02
CA LYS A 38 11.04 4.59 13.42
C LYS A 38 10.31 3.58 14.31
N PHE A 39 9.03 3.34 14.05
CA PHE A 39 8.17 2.53 14.92
C PHE A 39 7.77 1.18 14.33
N VAL A 40 8.01 0.93 13.05
CA VAL A 40 7.72 -0.38 12.44
C VAL A 40 8.64 -1.46 13.05
N ASP A 41 8.09 -2.64 13.30
CA ASP A 41 8.88 -3.81 13.70
C ASP A 41 9.85 -4.24 12.58
N TYR A 42 10.88 -5.00 12.92
CA TYR A 42 11.92 -5.42 11.97
C TYR A 42 11.36 -6.30 10.83
N GLY A 43 10.21 -6.93 11.00
CA GLY A 43 9.53 -7.69 9.97
C GLY A 43 8.83 -6.84 8.91
N GLY A 44 8.70 -5.51 9.13
CA GLY A 44 8.15 -4.58 8.13
C GLY A 44 6.72 -4.89 7.66
N GLY A 45 5.96 -5.64 8.45
CA GLY A 45 4.61 -6.07 8.08
C GLY A 45 4.56 -7.26 7.11
N VAL A 46 5.68 -7.96 6.94
CA VAL A 46 5.79 -9.16 6.10
C VAL A 46 5.24 -10.38 6.83
N ILE A 47 4.63 -11.31 6.08
CA ILE A 47 4.21 -12.62 6.56
C ILE A 47 4.53 -13.69 5.51
N PHE A 48 4.94 -14.88 5.93
CA PHE A 48 5.19 -16.01 5.03
C PHE A 48 3.94 -16.89 4.91
N SER A 49 3.77 -17.54 3.77
CA SER A 49 2.62 -18.44 3.54
C SER A 49 2.53 -19.57 4.55
N GLU A 50 3.68 -20.04 5.06
CA GLU A 50 3.79 -21.09 6.06
C GLU A 50 3.32 -20.67 7.46
N GLN A 51 3.29 -19.37 7.72
CA GLN A 51 2.79 -18.81 8.97
C GLN A 51 1.26 -18.66 9.02
N ILE A 52 0.59 -18.88 7.87
CA ILE A 52 -0.87 -18.74 7.77
C ILE A 52 -1.48 -20.15 7.75
N PRO A 53 -2.12 -20.62 8.84
CA PRO A 53 -2.86 -21.86 8.84
C PRO A 53 -3.91 -21.89 7.74
N LYS A 54 -4.14 -23.06 7.14
CA LYS A 54 -5.04 -23.20 5.99
C LYS A 54 -6.42 -22.55 6.21
N ASP A 55 -7.00 -22.76 7.40
CA ASP A 55 -8.32 -22.24 7.73
C ASP A 55 -8.34 -20.74 8.04
N ASP A 56 -7.18 -20.13 8.24
CA ASP A 56 -7.08 -18.72 8.57
C ASP A 56 -7.04 -17.81 7.33
N TRP A 57 -6.73 -18.38 6.16
CA TRP A 57 -6.76 -17.63 4.90
C TRP A 57 -8.11 -16.94 4.63
N LYS A 58 -9.22 -17.56 4.99
CA LYS A 58 -10.56 -16.99 4.86
C LYS A 58 -10.84 -15.76 5.72
N LYS A 59 -10.00 -15.52 6.73
CA LYS A 59 -10.10 -14.33 7.59
C LYS A 59 -9.56 -13.09 6.92
N PHE A 60 -8.66 -13.24 5.95
CA PHE A 60 -8.04 -12.14 5.24
C PHE A 60 -8.91 -11.61 4.10
N LEU A 61 -8.85 -10.29 3.87
CA LEU A 61 -9.03 -9.77 2.53
C LEU A 61 -7.70 -9.96 1.79
N VAL A 62 -7.69 -10.83 0.78
CA VAL A 62 -6.49 -11.09 -0.02
C VAL A 62 -6.54 -10.21 -1.27
N ILE A 63 -5.51 -9.38 -1.47
CA ILE A 63 -5.38 -8.47 -2.61
C ILE A 63 -4.26 -8.94 -3.53
N ASP A 64 -4.61 -9.23 -4.78
CA ASP A 64 -3.64 -9.42 -5.85
C ASP A 64 -3.28 -8.07 -6.46
N ALA A 65 -2.03 -7.63 -6.24
CA ALA A 65 -1.52 -6.33 -6.67
C ALA A 65 -0.92 -6.36 -8.08
N ARG A 66 -1.03 -7.47 -8.81
CA ARG A 66 -0.60 -7.59 -10.20
C ARG A 66 -1.62 -6.94 -11.14
N ASP A 67 -1.25 -6.83 -12.42
CA ASP A 67 -2.17 -6.39 -13.45
C ASP A 67 -3.33 -7.38 -13.67
N ALA A 68 -4.41 -6.89 -14.28
CA ALA A 68 -5.61 -7.67 -14.50
C ALA A 68 -5.40 -8.91 -15.40
N ALA A 69 -4.45 -8.87 -16.33
CA ALA A 69 -4.19 -10.01 -17.23
C ALA A 69 -3.52 -11.17 -16.47
N GLN A 70 -2.57 -10.87 -15.56
CA GLN A 70 -1.97 -11.87 -14.70
C GLN A 70 -2.99 -12.45 -13.72
N PHE A 71 -3.82 -11.59 -13.13
CA PHE A 71 -4.91 -12.01 -12.24
C PHE A 71 -5.89 -12.96 -12.96
N ALA A 72 -6.36 -12.58 -14.14
CA ALA A 72 -7.28 -13.41 -14.93
C ALA A 72 -6.69 -14.78 -15.29
N LYS A 73 -5.38 -14.85 -15.54
CA LYS A 73 -4.70 -16.09 -15.87
C LYS A 73 -4.61 -17.06 -14.67
N SER A 74 -4.26 -16.55 -13.51
CA SER A 74 -4.19 -17.34 -12.28
C SER A 74 -4.00 -16.41 -11.06
N HIS A 75 -4.64 -16.69 -9.95
CA HIS A 75 -4.53 -15.94 -8.70
C HIS A 75 -4.76 -16.84 -7.46
N ILE A 76 -4.48 -16.34 -6.28
CA ILE A 76 -4.85 -17.03 -5.03
C ILE A 76 -6.37 -17.05 -4.94
N PRO A 77 -7.02 -18.20 -4.82
CA PRO A 77 -8.49 -18.30 -4.76
C PRO A 77 -9.08 -17.39 -3.68
N GLY A 78 -10.09 -16.60 -4.06
CA GLY A 78 -10.73 -15.62 -3.18
C GLY A 78 -10.06 -14.25 -3.14
N ALA A 79 -8.94 -14.06 -3.83
CA ALA A 79 -8.31 -12.75 -3.93
C ALA A 79 -9.13 -11.79 -4.80
N VAL A 80 -9.04 -10.50 -4.48
CA VAL A 80 -9.53 -9.39 -5.30
C VAL A 80 -8.35 -8.73 -6.02
N ASN A 81 -8.57 -8.25 -7.24
CA ASN A 81 -7.50 -7.59 -8.00
C ASN A 81 -7.54 -6.07 -7.79
N ILE A 82 -6.45 -5.54 -7.28
CA ILE A 82 -6.19 -4.10 -7.20
C ILE A 82 -4.74 -3.88 -7.59
N ASP A 83 -4.49 -3.42 -8.82
CA ASP A 83 -3.14 -3.10 -9.28
C ASP A 83 -2.38 -2.26 -8.23
N TRP A 84 -1.12 -2.60 -7.95
CA TRP A 84 -0.32 -2.00 -6.88
C TRP A 84 -0.27 -0.46 -6.93
N ARG A 85 -0.30 0.13 -8.15
CA ARG A 85 -0.33 1.59 -8.37
C ARG A 85 -1.65 2.24 -7.94
N GLN A 86 -2.71 1.45 -7.81
CA GLN A 86 -4.06 1.91 -7.47
C GLN A 86 -4.44 1.63 -6.02
N VAL A 87 -3.67 0.82 -5.29
CA VAL A 87 -4.02 0.39 -3.93
C VAL A 87 -4.26 1.60 -3.01
N LEU A 88 -3.34 2.56 -3.01
CA LEU A 88 -3.46 3.76 -2.18
C LEU A 88 -4.67 4.62 -2.57
N ALA A 89 -4.93 4.80 -3.86
CA ALA A 89 -6.10 5.54 -4.34
C ALA A 89 -7.42 4.86 -3.96
N LYS A 90 -7.45 3.53 -3.97
CA LYS A 90 -8.61 2.71 -3.61
C LYS A 90 -8.69 2.35 -2.12
N ARG A 91 -7.88 2.95 -1.26
CA ARG A 91 -7.79 2.61 0.16
C ARG A 91 -9.13 2.64 0.91
N ALA A 92 -10.06 3.52 0.50
CA ALA A 92 -11.38 3.61 1.12
C ALA A 92 -12.22 2.32 0.99
N SER A 93 -11.92 1.45 0.00
CA SER A 93 -12.56 0.14 -0.17
C SER A 93 -11.85 -0.99 0.58
N ILE A 94 -10.72 -0.71 1.22
CA ILE A 94 -9.92 -1.68 1.95
C ILE A 94 -10.23 -1.56 3.45
N PRO A 95 -10.72 -2.60 4.11
CA PRO A 95 -11.14 -2.55 5.50
C PRO A 95 -9.96 -2.33 6.46
N LYS A 96 -10.24 -1.67 7.60
CA LYS A 96 -9.30 -1.53 8.72
C LYS A 96 -9.59 -2.47 9.89
N ASP A 97 -10.75 -3.11 9.90
CA ASP A 97 -11.29 -3.93 10.99
C ASP A 97 -11.03 -5.44 10.84
N LYS A 98 -10.43 -5.86 9.73
CA LYS A 98 -10.02 -7.25 9.51
C LYS A 98 -8.64 -7.31 8.86
N PRO A 99 -7.91 -8.44 8.99
CA PRO A 99 -6.59 -8.57 8.39
C PRO A 99 -6.65 -8.49 6.85
N VAL A 100 -5.69 -7.78 6.28
CA VAL A 100 -5.51 -7.63 4.83
C VAL A 100 -4.18 -8.26 4.44
N LEU A 101 -4.17 -9.06 3.40
CA LEU A 101 -2.96 -9.65 2.81
C LEU A 101 -2.81 -9.16 1.39
N ILE A 102 -1.66 -8.57 1.06
CA ILE A 102 -1.36 -8.12 -0.30
C ILE A 102 -0.20 -8.90 -0.89
N TYR A 103 -0.30 -9.28 -2.16
CA TYR A 103 0.76 -9.96 -2.89
C TYR A 103 0.90 -9.47 -4.33
N CYS A 104 2.09 -9.69 -4.91
CA CYS A 104 2.34 -9.66 -6.35
C CYS A 104 3.05 -10.97 -6.76
N ASN A 105 3.87 -11.00 -7.81
CA ASN A 105 4.58 -12.24 -8.17
C ASN A 105 5.61 -12.64 -7.10
N SER A 106 6.51 -11.71 -6.71
CA SER A 106 7.64 -11.97 -5.80
C SER A 106 7.56 -11.25 -4.45
N GLY A 107 6.59 -10.36 -4.25
CA GLY A 107 6.49 -9.50 -3.08
C GLY A 107 6.98 -8.06 -3.29
N SER A 108 7.77 -7.76 -4.31
CA SER A 108 8.43 -6.45 -4.48
C SER A 108 7.46 -5.29 -4.70
N LEU A 109 6.48 -5.44 -5.61
CA LEU A 109 5.49 -4.39 -5.91
C LEU A 109 4.45 -4.28 -4.79
N SER A 110 4.04 -5.41 -4.23
CA SER A 110 3.11 -5.43 -3.08
C SER A 110 3.76 -4.83 -1.82
N ALA A 111 5.09 -4.92 -1.66
CA ALA A 111 5.79 -4.25 -0.57
C ALA A 111 5.73 -2.72 -0.70
N GLN A 112 5.86 -2.18 -1.91
CA GLN A 112 5.73 -0.73 -2.15
C GLN A 112 4.30 -0.24 -1.84
N ALA A 113 3.28 -0.96 -2.32
CA ALA A 113 1.89 -0.65 -2.03
C ALA A 113 1.59 -0.80 -0.53
N GLY A 114 2.10 -1.86 0.09
CA GLY A 114 1.97 -2.13 1.52
C GLY A 114 2.61 -1.07 2.40
N PHE A 115 3.82 -0.61 2.06
CA PHE A 115 4.47 0.52 2.72
C PHE A 115 3.60 1.77 2.67
N ALA A 116 3.16 2.17 1.46
CA ALA A 116 2.33 3.36 1.29
C ALA A 116 1.02 3.28 2.10
N MET A 117 0.37 2.12 2.13
CA MET A 117 -0.85 1.90 2.91
C MET A 117 -0.60 1.97 4.42
N ARG A 118 0.49 1.39 4.90
CA ARG A 118 0.83 1.38 6.33
C ARG A 118 1.23 2.78 6.83
N VAL A 119 1.96 3.56 6.03
CA VAL A 119 2.27 4.98 6.33
C VAL A 119 0.99 5.80 6.56
N VAL A 120 -0.08 5.52 5.81
CA VAL A 120 -1.36 6.23 5.97
C VAL A 120 -2.35 5.50 6.90
N GLY A 121 -1.85 4.57 7.76
CA GLY A 121 -2.59 4.00 8.89
C GLY A 121 -3.42 2.75 8.57
N TRP A 122 -2.98 1.90 7.62
CA TRP A 122 -3.52 0.53 7.43
C TRP A 122 -2.60 -0.50 8.10
N ASP A 123 -2.50 -0.47 9.43
CA ASP A 123 -1.62 -1.35 10.22
C ASP A 123 -2.01 -2.82 10.17
N ASN A 124 -3.25 -3.10 9.81
CA ASN A 124 -3.81 -4.44 9.60
C ASN A 124 -3.38 -5.11 8.29
N LEU A 125 -2.62 -4.40 7.43
CA LEU A 125 -2.14 -4.93 6.14
C LEU A 125 -0.80 -5.65 6.32
N ARG A 126 -0.72 -6.87 5.75
CA ARG A 126 0.48 -7.70 5.69
C ARG A 126 0.88 -7.95 4.23
N ILE A 127 2.18 -8.08 3.99
CA ILE A 127 2.77 -8.34 2.68
C ILE A 127 3.15 -9.81 2.61
N LEU A 128 2.62 -10.56 1.64
CA LEU A 128 2.98 -11.96 1.45
C LEU A 128 4.40 -12.04 0.87
N GLN A 129 5.33 -12.53 1.69
CA GLN A 129 6.72 -12.77 1.28
C GLN A 129 6.78 -13.80 0.17
N GLY A 130 7.62 -13.52 -0.85
CA GLY A 130 7.74 -14.37 -2.02
C GLY A 130 6.54 -14.33 -2.97
N GLY A 131 5.45 -13.68 -2.58
CA GLY A 131 4.26 -13.45 -3.41
C GLY A 131 3.59 -14.71 -3.93
N PHE A 132 2.95 -14.61 -5.10
CA PHE A 132 2.23 -15.70 -5.73
C PHE A 132 3.13 -16.88 -6.12
N ASP A 133 4.34 -16.59 -6.57
CA ASP A 133 5.26 -17.62 -7.07
C ASP A 133 5.71 -18.54 -5.95
N GLU A 134 6.13 -17.98 -4.82
CA GLU A 134 6.55 -18.77 -3.66
C GLU A 134 5.37 -19.46 -2.98
N TRP A 135 4.23 -18.77 -2.82
CA TRP A 135 3.00 -19.37 -2.30
C TRP A 135 2.64 -20.66 -3.07
N ARG A 136 2.68 -20.58 -4.40
CA ARG A 136 2.39 -21.72 -5.26
C ARG A 136 3.44 -22.83 -5.13
N ALA A 137 4.72 -22.49 -5.12
CA ALA A 137 5.82 -23.44 -5.00
C ALA A 137 5.79 -24.20 -3.67
N LYS A 138 5.38 -23.54 -2.58
CA LYS A 138 5.26 -24.15 -1.24
C LYS A 138 3.97 -24.96 -1.03
N GLY A 139 3.09 -25.01 -1.99
CA GLY A 139 1.84 -25.81 -1.96
C GLY A 139 0.59 -25.04 -1.60
N GLY A 140 0.59 -23.73 -1.83
CA GLY A 140 -0.58 -22.88 -1.71
C GLY A 140 -1.10 -22.82 -0.28
N PHE A 141 -2.38 -23.04 -0.08
CA PHE A 141 -3.03 -23.06 1.24
C PHE A 141 -2.49 -24.15 2.19
N ASN A 142 -1.76 -25.13 1.69
CA ASN A 142 -1.19 -26.20 2.53
C ASN A 142 0.29 -25.90 2.93
N ALA A 143 0.80 -24.73 2.66
CA ALA A 143 2.19 -24.35 2.96
C ALA A 143 2.54 -24.53 4.45
N SER A 144 1.66 -24.11 5.36
CA SER A 144 1.84 -24.26 6.81
C SER A 144 1.93 -25.73 7.24
N THR A 145 1.08 -26.61 6.70
CA THR A 145 1.07 -28.03 7.01
C THR A 145 2.36 -28.72 6.52
N LYS A 146 2.84 -28.35 5.31
CA LYS A 146 4.09 -28.89 4.76
C LYS A 146 5.29 -28.46 5.56
N ALA A 147 5.36 -27.21 6.02
CA ALA A 147 6.43 -26.71 6.85
C ALA A 147 6.55 -27.49 8.17
N THR A 148 5.43 -27.78 8.84
CA THR A 148 5.38 -28.54 10.08
C THR A 148 5.90 -29.99 9.88
N THR A 149 5.57 -30.62 8.75
CA THR A 149 5.98 -32.00 8.45
C THR A 149 7.49 -32.08 8.14
N SER A 150 8.09 -31.05 7.56
CA SER A 150 9.54 -31.04 7.21
C SER A 150 10.46 -30.73 8.39
N THR A 151 9.93 -30.28 9.52
CA THR A 151 10.73 -29.94 10.72
C THR A 151 10.87 -31.13 11.70
N THR A 152 10.26 -32.26 11.38
CA THR A 152 10.35 -33.47 12.21
C THR A 152 11.57 -34.32 11.76
N TYR A 153 12.78 -33.90 12.24
CA TYR A 153 14.02 -34.69 12.20
C TYR A 153 14.60 -34.79 13.60
#